data_3676dd10d305a20f43a7d604653f8b5d
#
_entry.id   3676dd10d305a20f43a7d604653f8b5d
#
_cell.length_a   1.000
_cell.length_b   1.000
_cell.length_c   1.000
_cell.angle_alpha   90.00
_cell.angle_beta   90.00
_cell.angle_gamma   90.00
#
_symmetry.space_group_name_H-M   'P 1'
#
loop_
_entity.id
_entity.type
_entity.pdbx_description
1 polymer ?
#
loop_
_entity_poly.entity_id
_entity_poly.type
_entity_poly.pdbx_seq_one_letter_code
_entity_poly.pdbx_strand_id
1 'polypeptide(L)'
;DLLSLAFHTEMAVEIRPIEPTRSQLRKSVEFGIDLYRDNPYFVPPLVMDDVNTLSPSKNPAFDFCEAQSFMAYRDGRPVGRITAIINRVVNERTGQADLRFGFVDFVDDAEVVDALFNAAADWGRQRGMTSMVGPMGFTDMDHEGMLTFGYDEVGTMATIYNHPYYVDHMHRMGFAKDAGWVEFYVKVPDKVPEKYARIARIVQQREGLKVKKFKSRKKVKEQYGHALFELINEAYDKLYGYSPLTPRQIDYYVDMYLGILNLDYVTVITDADDKIVAAGISIQSFSRALQKSRGRLFPFGW
;
A
#
# COMPACT_ATOMS: atom_id res chain seq x y z
N ASP A 1 -44.02 -18.71 31.61
CA ASP A 1 -42.71 -19.27 31.14
C ASP A 1 -41.71 -18.14 30.94
N LEU A 2 -41.02 -17.85 32.08
CA LEU A 2 -40.03 -16.81 32.20
C LEU A 2 -38.60 -17.32 31.98
N LEU A 3 -38.39 -18.20 31.02
CA LEU A 3 -37.12 -18.88 30.79
C LEU A 3 -36.75 -18.92 29.32
N SER A 4 -36.40 -17.79 28.71
CA SER A 4 -35.58 -17.76 27.50
C SER A 4 -35.23 -16.33 27.08
N LEU A 5 -34.87 -15.46 28.00
CA LEU A 5 -33.98 -14.34 27.69
C LEU A 5 -32.56 -14.86 27.91
N ALA A 6 -32.04 -15.60 26.97
CA ALA A 6 -30.61 -15.78 26.85
C ALA A 6 -30.02 -14.41 26.55
N PHE A 7 -29.61 -13.71 27.62
CA PHE A 7 -28.69 -12.60 27.47
C PHE A 7 -27.45 -13.19 26.81
N HIS A 8 -27.33 -13.02 25.51
CA HIS A 8 -26.02 -13.08 24.86
C HIS A 8 -25.25 -11.91 25.46
N THR A 9 -24.56 -12.17 26.55
CA THR A 9 -23.53 -11.26 27.01
C THR A 9 -22.49 -11.29 25.90
N GLU A 10 -22.51 -10.30 25.03
CA GLU A 10 -21.44 -10.14 24.03
C GLU A 10 -20.11 -10.17 24.77
N MET A 11 -19.28 -11.17 24.44
CA MET A 11 -17.97 -11.26 25.10
C MET A 11 -17.11 -10.08 24.68
N ALA A 12 -16.34 -9.57 25.63
CA ALA A 12 -15.42 -8.46 25.40
C ALA A 12 -14.49 -8.75 24.22
N VAL A 13 -14.11 -7.71 23.49
CA VAL A 13 -13.15 -7.81 22.38
C VAL A 13 -11.79 -8.20 22.93
N GLU A 14 -11.24 -9.29 22.41
CA GLU A 14 -9.89 -9.77 22.74
C GLU A 14 -8.90 -9.34 21.66
N ILE A 15 -7.84 -8.61 22.05
CA ILE A 15 -6.75 -8.25 21.14
C ILE A 15 -5.59 -9.22 21.31
N ARG A 16 -5.14 -9.79 20.18
CA ARG A 16 -3.98 -10.69 20.13
C ARG A 16 -2.89 -10.09 19.24
N PRO A 17 -1.67 -9.90 19.77
CA PRO A 17 -0.52 -9.62 18.91
C PRO A 17 -0.26 -10.81 17.99
N ILE A 18 0.13 -10.51 16.74
CA ILE A 18 0.45 -11.52 15.74
C ILE A 18 1.95 -11.78 15.77
N GLU A 19 2.34 -13.02 15.97
CA GLU A 19 3.69 -13.46 15.69
C GLU A 19 3.96 -13.39 14.17
N PRO A 20 5.12 -12.90 13.72
CA PRO A 20 5.40 -12.71 12.30
C PRO A 20 5.71 -14.03 11.56
N THR A 21 4.97 -15.08 11.89
CA THR A 21 5.00 -16.34 11.16
C THR A 21 4.13 -16.26 9.91
N ARG A 22 4.54 -16.95 8.85
CA ARG A 22 3.80 -16.95 7.59
C ARG A 22 2.31 -17.34 7.77
N SER A 23 2.02 -18.25 8.69
CA SER A 23 0.66 -18.71 8.95
C SER A 23 -0.20 -17.62 9.61
N GLN A 24 0.34 -16.94 10.61
CA GLN A 24 -0.41 -15.89 11.33
C GLN A 24 -0.57 -14.63 10.47
N LEU A 25 0.50 -14.20 9.79
CA LEU A 25 0.42 -13.08 8.84
C LEU A 25 -0.60 -13.35 7.73
N ARG A 26 -0.60 -14.57 7.19
CA ARG A 26 -1.59 -14.96 6.18
C ARG A 26 -3.02 -14.89 6.70
N LYS A 27 -3.29 -15.34 7.92
CA LYS A 27 -4.64 -15.22 8.53
C LYS A 27 -5.08 -13.76 8.65
N SER A 28 -4.19 -12.88 9.04
CA SER A 28 -4.45 -11.44 9.10
C SER A 28 -4.78 -10.86 7.71
N VAL A 29 -3.97 -11.18 6.70
CA VAL A 29 -4.19 -10.71 5.33
C VAL A 29 -5.53 -11.26 4.77
N GLU A 30 -5.78 -12.56 4.94
CA GLU A 30 -7.01 -13.18 4.47
C GLU A 30 -8.26 -12.63 5.17
N PHE A 31 -8.18 -12.23 6.45
CA PHE A 31 -9.27 -11.53 7.13
C PHE A 31 -9.66 -10.24 6.41
N GLY A 32 -8.68 -9.38 6.08
CA GLY A 32 -8.94 -8.13 5.35
C GLY A 32 -9.59 -8.38 4.00
N ILE A 33 -9.16 -9.40 3.26
CA ILE A 33 -9.75 -9.78 1.98
C ILE A 33 -11.18 -10.33 2.15
N ASP A 34 -11.39 -11.16 3.17
CA ASP A 34 -12.70 -11.80 3.41
C ASP A 34 -13.76 -10.81 3.91
N LEU A 35 -13.36 -9.70 4.53
CA LEU A 35 -14.27 -8.63 4.94
C LEU A 35 -15.01 -7.99 3.75
N TYR A 36 -14.37 -7.95 2.57
CA TYR A 36 -14.92 -7.39 1.34
C TYR A 36 -15.42 -8.46 0.35
N ARG A 37 -15.64 -9.68 0.81
CA ARG A 37 -15.94 -10.84 -0.06
C ARG A 37 -17.06 -10.61 -1.07
N ASP A 38 -18.10 -9.90 -0.65
CA ASP A 38 -19.31 -9.66 -1.43
C ASP A 38 -19.32 -8.25 -2.05
N ASN A 39 -18.24 -7.50 -1.95
CA ASN A 39 -18.12 -6.17 -2.52
C ASN A 39 -17.59 -6.24 -3.97
N PRO A 40 -18.37 -5.79 -4.98
CA PRO A 40 -18.00 -5.90 -6.38
C PRO A 40 -16.91 -4.90 -6.82
N TYR A 41 -16.62 -3.87 -6.02
CA TYR A 41 -15.68 -2.82 -6.32
C TYR A 41 -14.30 -3.06 -5.71
N PHE A 42 -14.24 -3.87 -4.65
CA PHE A 42 -13.00 -4.21 -3.99
C PHE A 42 -12.10 -5.09 -4.88
N VAL A 43 -10.84 -4.72 -4.99
CA VAL A 43 -9.79 -5.50 -5.65
C VAL A 43 -8.80 -5.97 -4.59
N PRO A 44 -8.77 -7.26 -4.28
CA PRO A 44 -7.88 -7.76 -3.24
C PRO A 44 -6.40 -7.65 -3.66
N PRO A 45 -5.50 -7.35 -2.73
CA PRO A 45 -4.06 -7.48 -2.97
C PRO A 45 -3.68 -8.95 -3.20
N LEU A 46 -2.46 -9.17 -3.69
CA LEU A 46 -1.89 -10.51 -3.70
C LEU A 46 -1.55 -10.93 -2.27
N VAL A 47 -2.19 -11.98 -1.78
CA VAL A 47 -1.98 -12.50 -0.41
C VAL A 47 -0.50 -12.73 -0.10
N MET A 48 0.25 -13.21 -1.10
CA MET A 48 1.68 -13.48 -0.91
C MET A 48 2.48 -12.20 -0.73
N ASP A 49 2.13 -11.13 -1.43
CA ASP A 49 2.84 -9.86 -1.38
C ASP A 49 2.61 -9.17 -0.03
N ASP A 50 1.35 -9.07 0.43
CA ASP A 50 1.06 -8.53 1.76
C ASP A 50 1.73 -9.33 2.89
N VAL A 51 1.72 -10.67 2.79
CA VAL A 51 2.41 -11.54 3.77
C VAL A 51 3.91 -11.28 3.76
N ASN A 52 4.51 -11.08 2.57
CA ASN A 52 5.94 -10.75 2.47
C ASN A 52 6.23 -9.35 3.02
N THR A 53 5.38 -8.37 2.72
CA THR A 53 5.51 -7.00 3.23
C THR A 53 5.45 -6.94 4.76
N LEU A 54 4.58 -7.73 5.38
CA LEU A 54 4.48 -7.82 6.84
C LEU A 54 5.55 -8.72 7.50
N SER A 55 6.38 -9.41 6.71
CA SER A 55 7.38 -10.35 7.23
C SER A 55 8.75 -9.70 7.41
N PRO A 56 9.30 -9.64 8.66
CA PRO A 56 10.64 -9.11 8.90
C PRO A 56 11.76 -9.83 8.12
N SER A 57 11.58 -11.09 7.79
CA SER A 57 12.56 -11.87 7.02
C SER A 57 12.52 -11.62 5.52
N LYS A 58 11.49 -10.91 5.01
CA LYS A 58 11.27 -10.68 3.58
C LYS A 58 11.32 -9.20 3.20
N ASN A 59 10.75 -8.33 4.00
CA ASN A 59 10.68 -6.91 3.70
C ASN A 59 11.93 -6.16 4.18
N PRO A 60 12.73 -5.58 3.26
CA PRO A 60 13.92 -4.80 3.64
C PRO A 60 13.62 -3.54 4.46
N ALA A 61 12.38 -3.06 4.49
CA ALA A 61 12.00 -1.91 5.30
C ALA A 61 12.20 -2.15 6.81
N PHE A 62 12.21 -3.41 7.25
CA PHE A 62 12.53 -3.75 8.65
C PHE A 62 13.98 -3.46 9.05
N ASP A 63 14.85 -3.04 8.13
CA ASP A 63 16.18 -2.55 8.47
C ASP A 63 16.12 -1.21 9.23
N PHE A 64 15.03 -0.45 9.06
CA PHE A 64 14.81 0.86 9.69
C PHE A 64 13.39 1.07 10.24
N CYS A 65 12.51 0.10 10.05
CA CYS A 65 11.16 0.11 10.64
C CYS A 65 11.03 -0.93 11.73
N GLU A 66 10.19 -0.62 12.71
CA GLU A 66 9.64 -1.59 13.66
C GLU A 66 8.14 -1.73 13.39
N ALA A 67 7.61 -2.94 13.50
CA ALA A 67 6.17 -3.13 13.36
C ALA A 67 5.63 -4.24 14.25
N GLN A 68 4.37 -4.09 14.65
CA GLN A 68 3.58 -5.10 15.34
C GLN A 68 2.17 -5.13 14.78
N SER A 69 1.76 -6.28 14.33
CA SER A 69 0.39 -6.50 13.89
C SER A 69 -0.46 -7.06 15.04
N PHE A 70 -1.72 -6.67 15.05
CA PHE A 70 -2.72 -7.12 16.02
C PHE A 70 -3.98 -7.61 15.30
N MET A 71 -4.65 -8.59 15.89
CA MET A 71 -5.99 -8.99 15.50
C MET A 71 -6.95 -8.88 16.67
N ALA A 72 -8.15 -8.41 16.39
CA ALA A 72 -9.28 -8.41 17.32
C ALA A 72 -10.15 -9.63 17.11
N TYR A 73 -10.59 -10.22 18.19
CA TYR A 73 -11.50 -11.36 18.21
C TYR A 73 -12.72 -11.08 19.09
N ARG A 74 -13.89 -11.53 18.63
CA ARG A 74 -15.10 -11.61 19.45
C ARG A 74 -15.67 -13.03 19.31
N ASP A 75 -15.92 -13.70 20.44
CA ASP A 75 -16.38 -15.11 20.46
C ASP A 75 -15.48 -16.05 19.63
N GLY A 76 -14.16 -15.81 19.67
CA GLY A 76 -13.17 -16.58 18.92
C GLY A 76 -13.14 -16.32 17.42
N ARG A 77 -13.99 -15.43 16.89
CA ARG A 77 -14.01 -15.03 15.48
C ARG A 77 -13.21 -13.76 15.26
N PRO A 78 -12.40 -13.66 14.20
CA PRO A 78 -11.69 -12.43 13.89
C PRO A 78 -12.70 -11.35 13.46
N VAL A 79 -12.55 -10.15 14.03
CA VAL A 79 -13.42 -8.98 13.78
C VAL A 79 -12.63 -7.74 13.38
N GLY A 80 -11.30 -7.79 13.43
CA GLY A 80 -10.47 -6.68 12.96
C GLY A 80 -8.98 -7.00 12.98
N ARG A 81 -8.23 -6.19 12.25
CA ARG A 81 -6.75 -6.21 12.21
C ARG A 81 -6.20 -4.79 12.14
N ILE A 82 -4.99 -4.58 12.64
CA ILE A 82 -4.22 -3.35 12.47
C ILE A 82 -2.74 -3.69 12.59
N THR A 83 -1.89 -2.96 11.85
CA THR A 83 -0.45 -3.01 12.02
C THR A 83 0.06 -1.64 12.45
N ALA A 84 0.70 -1.60 13.61
CA ALA A 84 1.45 -0.45 14.13
C ALA A 84 2.86 -0.47 13.53
N ILE A 85 3.33 0.66 12.98
CA ILE A 85 4.61 0.76 12.27
C ILE A 85 5.33 2.02 12.74
N ILE A 86 6.61 1.92 13.07
CA ILE A 86 7.49 3.06 13.33
C ILE A 86 8.52 3.10 12.19
N ASN A 87 8.47 4.13 11.37
CA ASN A 87 9.50 4.40 10.37
C ASN A 87 10.50 5.41 10.95
N ARG A 88 11.65 4.92 11.42
CA ARG A 88 12.67 5.76 12.09
C ARG A 88 13.27 6.78 11.15
N VAL A 89 13.49 6.44 9.89
CA VAL A 89 14.10 7.35 8.89
C VAL A 89 13.19 8.56 8.66
N VAL A 90 11.88 8.36 8.51
CA VAL A 90 10.94 9.47 8.33
C VAL A 90 10.83 10.29 9.62
N ASN A 91 10.70 9.64 10.77
CA ASN A 91 10.61 10.34 12.06
C ASN A 91 11.85 11.22 12.32
N GLU A 92 13.05 10.71 12.10
CA GLU A 92 14.30 11.49 12.22
C GLU A 92 14.34 12.66 11.24
N ARG A 93 13.94 12.42 9.98
CA ARG A 93 13.93 13.42 8.91
C ARG A 93 12.96 14.57 9.19
N THR A 94 11.78 14.25 9.74
CA THR A 94 10.72 15.24 10.01
C THR A 94 10.81 15.83 11.41
N GLY A 95 11.62 15.25 12.29
CA GLY A 95 11.67 15.61 13.71
C GLY A 95 10.39 15.21 14.47
N GLN A 96 9.62 14.28 13.94
CA GLN A 96 8.37 13.78 14.54
C GLN A 96 8.62 12.49 15.33
N ALA A 97 7.65 12.12 16.15
CA ALA A 97 7.60 10.84 16.84
C ALA A 97 6.27 10.13 16.49
N ASP A 98 6.09 9.89 15.19
CA ASP A 98 4.84 9.37 14.64
C ASP A 98 4.82 7.84 14.66
N LEU A 99 3.73 7.28 15.15
CA LEU A 99 3.32 5.93 14.92
C LEU A 99 2.46 5.88 13.66
N ARG A 100 2.87 5.17 12.65
CA ARG A 100 2.01 4.84 11.51
C ARG A 100 1.09 3.69 11.88
N PHE A 101 -0.14 3.71 11.37
CA PHE A 101 -1.01 2.54 11.34
C PHE A 101 -1.37 2.21 9.90
N GLY A 102 -1.38 0.92 9.56
CA GLY A 102 -1.73 0.43 8.23
C GLY A 102 -2.22 -1.00 8.29
N PHE A 103 -2.47 -1.61 7.13
CA PHE A 103 -3.05 -2.96 7.04
C PHE A 103 -4.22 -3.12 8.01
N VAL A 104 -5.10 -2.11 8.03
CA VAL A 104 -6.18 -1.95 8.98
C VAL A 104 -7.51 -2.27 8.35
N ASP A 105 -8.20 -3.25 8.94
CA ASP A 105 -9.55 -3.63 8.54
C ASP A 105 -10.35 -4.02 9.78
N PHE A 106 -11.62 -3.63 9.84
CA PHE A 106 -12.47 -3.91 10.98
C PHE A 106 -13.96 -3.92 10.59
N VAL A 107 -14.75 -4.65 11.36
CA VAL A 107 -16.21 -4.59 11.26
C VAL A 107 -16.72 -3.27 11.83
N ASP A 108 -17.94 -2.85 11.45
CA ASP A 108 -18.58 -1.63 11.96
C ASP A 108 -19.01 -1.79 13.42
N ASP A 109 -18.03 -1.67 14.32
CA ASP A 109 -18.20 -1.87 15.77
C ASP A 109 -17.19 -0.99 16.52
N ALA A 110 -17.71 -0.03 17.29
CA ALA A 110 -16.90 0.96 18.00
C ALA A 110 -15.94 0.31 19.04
N GLU A 111 -16.37 -0.75 19.73
CA GLU A 111 -15.54 -1.45 20.72
C GLU A 111 -14.34 -2.14 20.04
N VAL A 112 -14.58 -2.77 18.87
CA VAL A 112 -13.50 -3.40 18.09
C VAL A 112 -12.48 -2.38 17.63
N VAL A 113 -12.96 -1.24 17.09
CA VAL A 113 -12.09 -0.18 16.60
C VAL A 113 -11.27 0.43 17.73
N ASP A 114 -11.92 0.77 18.86
CA ASP A 114 -11.24 1.35 20.00
C ASP A 114 -10.18 0.39 20.57
N ALA A 115 -10.49 -0.90 20.67
CA ALA A 115 -9.56 -1.91 21.17
C ALA A 115 -8.33 -2.06 20.26
N LEU A 116 -8.52 -2.09 18.94
CA LEU A 116 -7.42 -2.19 17.96
C LEU A 116 -6.50 -0.96 18.03
N PHE A 117 -7.09 0.23 17.96
CA PHE A 117 -6.31 1.46 17.94
C PHE A 117 -5.62 1.72 19.29
N ASN A 118 -6.25 1.37 20.42
CA ASN A 118 -5.61 1.45 21.73
C ASN A 118 -4.41 0.49 21.82
N ALA A 119 -4.52 -0.74 21.35
CA ALA A 119 -3.40 -1.68 21.33
C ALA A 119 -2.22 -1.17 20.49
N ALA A 120 -2.50 -0.63 19.30
CA ALA A 120 -1.48 -0.01 18.46
C ALA A 120 -0.85 1.22 19.14
N ALA A 121 -1.66 2.10 19.74
CA ALA A 121 -1.20 3.29 20.44
C ALA A 121 -0.34 2.95 21.67
N ASP A 122 -0.73 1.95 22.46
CA ASP A 122 0.04 1.51 23.63
C ASP A 122 1.40 0.93 23.22
N TRP A 123 1.44 0.16 22.14
CA TRP A 123 2.69 -0.34 21.58
C TRP A 123 3.61 0.81 21.12
N GLY A 124 3.04 1.84 20.49
CA GLY A 124 3.78 3.03 20.05
C GLY A 124 4.28 3.87 21.22
N ARG A 125 3.43 4.13 22.24
CA ARG A 125 3.80 4.90 23.46
C ARG A 125 4.97 4.27 24.19
N GLN A 126 4.99 2.94 24.29
CA GLN A 126 6.11 2.20 24.92
C GLN A 126 7.44 2.40 24.17
N ARG A 127 7.38 2.88 22.93
CA ARG A 127 8.55 3.17 22.04
C ARG A 127 8.79 4.66 21.83
N GLY A 128 8.12 5.51 22.63
CA GLY A 128 8.30 6.95 22.61
C GLY A 128 7.51 7.68 21.51
N MET A 129 6.55 7.03 20.86
CA MET A 129 5.71 7.71 19.87
C MET A 129 4.65 8.56 20.56
N THR A 130 4.40 9.76 20.03
CA THR A 130 3.53 10.78 20.63
C THR A 130 2.29 11.11 19.78
N SER A 131 2.28 10.69 18.52
CA SER A 131 1.20 10.90 17.54
C SER A 131 0.96 9.63 16.75
N MET A 132 -0.20 9.56 16.09
CA MET A 132 -0.58 8.45 15.22
C MET A 132 -1.05 8.99 13.88
N VAL A 133 -0.51 8.46 12.78
CA VAL A 133 -0.80 8.86 11.41
C VAL A 133 -1.09 7.64 10.53
N GLY A 134 -2.01 7.78 9.60
CA GLY A 134 -2.34 6.69 8.66
C GLY A 134 -3.75 6.80 8.09
N PRO A 135 -4.18 5.76 7.37
CA PRO A 135 -3.43 4.53 7.08
C PRO A 135 -2.19 4.74 6.21
N MET A 136 -1.08 4.14 6.60
CA MET A 136 0.19 4.16 5.85
C MET A 136 0.95 2.86 6.08
N GLY A 137 1.67 2.39 5.07
CA GLY A 137 2.57 1.25 5.20
C GLY A 137 3.98 1.60 5.68
N PHE A 138 4.92 0.73 5.39
CA PHE A 138 6.34 0.91 5.73
C PHE A 138 6.97 2.04 4.91
N THR A 139 6.63 2.10 3.61
CA THR A 139 7.11 3.10 2.64
C THR A 139 5.99 3.45 1.68
N ASP A 140 6.19 4.43 0.81
CA ASP A 140 5.27 4.85 -0.25
C ASP A 140 5.02 3.80 -1.35
N MET A 141 5.71 2.66 -1.26
CA MET A 141 5.41 1.51 -2.11
C MET A 141 4.24 0.67 -1.61
N ASP A 142 3.78 0.92 -0.39
CA ASP A 142 2.62 0.29 0.23
C ASP A 142 1.37 1.17 0.04
N HIS A 143 0.19 0.61 0.34
CA HIS A 143 -1.06 1.36 0.28
C HIS A 143 -1.12 2.45 1.34
N GLU A 144 -1.58 3.64 0.95
CA GLU A 144 -1.71 4.81 1.81
C GLU A 144 -3.09 5.43 1.71
N GLY A 145 -3.55 5.98 2.82
CA GLY A 145 -4.81 6.73 2.91
C GLY A 145 -6.03 5.86 3.15
N MET A 146 -7.18 6.53 3.15
CA MET A 146 -8.50 5.95 3.37
C MET A 146 -9.45 6.51 2.33
N LEU A 147 -10.20 5.64 1.66
CA LEU A 147 -11.19 6.05 0.65
C LEU A 147 -12.29 6.88 1.31
N THR A 148 -12.59 8.04 0.73
CA THR A 148 -13.61 8.96 1.22
C THR A 148 -14.73 9.22 0.22
N PHE A 149 -14.51 8.89 -1.05
CA PHE A 149 -15.53 8.93 -2.13
C PHE A 149 -15.13 7.99 -3.26
N GLY A 150 -16.07 7.64 -4.15
CA GLY A 150 -15.84 6.68 -5.24
C GLY A 150 -15.96 5.22 -4.79
N TYR A 151 -16.78 4.96 -3.78
CA TYR A 151 -17.03 3.60 -3.27
C TYR A 151 -17.69 2.66 -4.28
N ASP A 152 -18.23 3.21 -5.34
CA ASP A 152 -18.89 2.55 -6.47
C ASP A 152 -17.99 2.41 -7.71
N GLU A 153 -16.71 2.72 -7.57
CA GLU A 153 -15.71 2.55 -8.61
C GLU A 153 -14.82 1.32 -8.33
N VAL A 154 -14.54 0.55 -9.39
CA VAL A 154 -13.66 -0.61 -9.26
C VAL A 154 -12.22 -0.17 -9.12
N GLY A 155 -11.60 -0.52 -8.01
CA GLY A 155 -10.21 -0.22 -7.73
C GLY A 155 -9.21 -0.95 -8.63
N THR A 156 -7.94 -0.77 -8.34
CA THR A 156 -6.82 -1.50 -8.94
C THR A 156 -5.97 -2.16 -7.85
N MET A 157 -4.96 -2.91 -8.22
CA MET A 157 -4.04 -3.49 -7.24
C MET A 157 -3.21 -2.45 -6.48
N ALA A 158 -3.15 -1.22 -6.96
CA ALA A 158 -2.38 -0.12 -6.37
C ALA A 158 -3.25 0.89 -5.61
N THR A 159 -4.57 0.74 -5.66
CA THR A 159 -5.51 1.67 -5.03
C THR A 159 -6.09 1.06 -3.76
N ILE A 160 -6.48 1.94 -2.84
CA ILE A 160 -7.10 1.52 -1.57
C ILE A 160 -8.60 1.31 -1.73
N TYR A 161 -9.16 0.49 -0.86
CA TYR A 161 -10.60 0.37 -0.67
C TYR A 161 -10.91 0.12 0.81
N ASN A 162 -11.96 0.76 1.31
CA ASN A 162 -12.50 0.53 2.64
C ASN A 162 -14.01 0.80 2.65
N HIS A 163 -14.71 0.29 3.65
CA HIS A 163 -16.11 0.63 3.86
C HIS A 163 -16.29 2.11 4.29
N PRO A 164 -17.42 2.76 3.97
CA PRO A 164 -17.67 4.17 4.35
C PRO A 164 -17.57 4.42 5.85
N TYR A 165 -17.99 3.50 6.70
CA TYR A 165 -17.97 3.65 8.17
C TYR A 165 -16.56 3.82 8.75
N TYR A 166 -15.50 3.50 8.00
CA TYR A 166 -14.12 3.73 8.45
C TYR A 166 -13.86 5.20 8.76
N VAL A 167 -14.29 6.09 7.88
CA VAL A 167 -14.12 7.54 8.04
C VAL A 167 -14.87 8.05 9.28
N ASP A 168 -16.08 7.55 9.52
CA ASP A 168 -16.89 7.91 10.68
C ASP A 168 -16.20 7.50 11.98
N HIS A 169 -15.62 6.29 12.04
CA HIS A 169 -14.84 5.85 13.20
C HIS A 169 -13.59 6.69 13.41
N MET A 170 -12.87 7.09 12.35
CA MET A 170 -11.71 7.97 12.49
C MET A 170 -12.11 9.32 13.10
N HIS A 171 -13.17 9.95 12.60
CA HIS A 171 -13.69 11.20 13.15
C HIS A 171 -14.13 11.02 14.61
N ARG A 172 -14.84 9.93 14.94
CA ARG A 172 -15.26 9.60 16.31
C ARG A 172 -14.08 9.50 17.29
N MET A 173 -12.96 8.95 16.83
CA MET A 173 -11.73 8.82 17.61
C MET A 173 -10.89 10.10 17.67
N GLY A 174 -11.32 11.18 16.98
CA GLY A 174 -10.62 12.46 16.99
C GLY A 174 -9.51 12.59 15.94
N PHE A 175 -9.41 11.67 14.98
CA PHE A 175 -8.51 11.86 13.85
C PHE A 175 -9.01 12.99 12.94
N ALA A 176 -8.08 13.79 12.44
CA ALA A 176 -8.31 14.83 11.46
C ALA A 176 -7.60 14.48 10.14
N LYS A 177 -8.14 14.98 9.03
CA LYS A 177 -7.47 14.83 7.72
C LYS A 177 -6.16 15.61 7.71
N ASP A 178 -5.08 14.94 7.40
CA ASP A 178 -3.74 15.52 7.29
C ASP A 178 -3.31 15.70 5.82
N ALA A 179 -3.47 14.65 5.01
CA ALA A 179 -3.17 14.68 3.58
C ALA A 179 -4.35 14.17 2.75
N GLY A 180 -4.27 14.33 1.43
CA GLY A 180 -5.28 13.80 0.52
C GLY A 180 -4.71 13.53 -0.85
N TRP A 181 -5.10 12.39 -1.39
CA TRP A 181 -4.79 11.94 -2.74
C TRP A 181 -6.06 11.93 -3.57
N VAL A 182 -5.93 12.09 -4.88
CA VAL A 182 -7.03 11.94 -5.83
C VAL A 182 -6.59 11.02 -6.95
N GLU A 183 -7.50 10.14 -7.37
CA GLU A 183 -7.31 9.29 -8.53
C GLU A 183 -8.10 9.85 -9.70
N PHE A 184 -7.55 9.71 -10.90
CA PHE A 184 -8.18 10.17 -12.13
C PHE A 184 -8.40 9.02 -13.09
N TYR A 185 -9.65 8.85 -13.53
CA TYR A 185 -9.90 8.05 -14.73
C TYR A 185 -9.64 8.90 -15.97
N VAL A 186 -8.64 8.50 -16.76
CA VAL A 186 -8.26 9.19 -17.98
C VAL A 186 -8.56 8.32 -19.19
N LYS A 187 -9.50 8.77 -20.04
CA LYS A 187 -9.74 8.11 -21.32
C LYS A 187 -8.58 8.43 -22.26
N VAL A 188 -7.86 7.40 -22.67
CA VAL A 188 -6.78 7.55 -23.66
C VAL A 188 -7.38 7.93 -25.02
N PRO A 189 -6.96 9.04 -25.65
CA PRO A 189 -7.44 9.42 -26.97
C PRO A 189 -6.88 8.48 -28.04
N ASP A 190 -7.63 8.29 -29.14
CA ASP A 190 -7.21 7.42 -30.26
C ASP A 190 -5.91 7.89 -30.92
N LYS A 191 -5.62 9.18 -30.84
CA LYS A 191 -4.38 9.79 -31.36
C LYS A 191 -3.84 10.79 -30.35
N VAL A 192 -2.51 10.84 -30.23
CA VAL A 192 -1.85 11.89 -29.44
C VAL A 192 -2.20 13.26 -30.04
N PRO A 193 -2.77 14.20 -29.27
CA PRO A 193 -3.07 15.52 -29.77
C PRO A 193 -1.81 16.22 -30.33
N GLU A 194 -1.94 16.85 -31.49
CA GLU A 194 -0.80 17.46 -32.21
C GLU A 194 0.00 18.46 -31.37
N LYS A 195 -0.70 19.20 -30.49
CA LYS A 195 -0.06 20.13 -29.55
C LYS A 195 1.00 19.42 -28.70
N TYR A 196 0.67 18.28 -28.10
CA TYR A 196 1.60 17.52 -27.25
C TYR A 196 2.72 16.88 -28.07
N ALA A 197 2.40 16.30 -29.23
CA ALA A 197 3.40 15.73 -30.12
C ALA A 197 4.41 16.78 -30.60
N ARG A 198 3.98 18.01 -30.86
CA ARG A 198 4.84 19.13 -31.27
C ARG A 198 5.73 19.59 -30.10
N ILE A 199 5.15 19.78 -28.90
CA ILE A 199 5.91 20.18 -27.71
C ILE A 199 6.97 19.13 -27.39
N ALA A 200 6.62 17.84 -27.38
CA ALA A 200 7.55 16.76 -27.11
C ALA A 200 8.75 16.79 -28.07
N ARG A 201 8.51 16.98 -29.38
CA ARG A 201 9.59 17.09 -30.37
C ARG A 201 10.51 18.30 -30.13
N ILE A 202 9.93 19.46 -29.80
CA ILE A 202 10.71 20.67 -29.55
C ILE A 202 11.60 20.48 -28.31
N VAL A 203 11.04 19.95 -27.22
CA VAL A 203 11.79 19.70 -25.96
C VAL A 203 12.87 18.65 -26.20
N GLN A 204 12.53 17.54 -26.89
CA GLN A 204 13.48 16.49 -27.22
C GLN A 204 14.69 17.02 -28.02
N GLN A 205 14.44 17.87 -29.02
CA GLN A 205 15.50 18.46 -29.83
C GLN A 205 16.34 19.48 -29.08
N ARG A 206 15.68 20.36 -28.31
CA ARG A 206 16.34 21.41 -27.54
C ARG A 206 17.25 20.88 -26.44
N GLU A 207 16.78 19.86 -25.72
CA GLU A 207 17.50 19.30 -24.58
C GLU A 207 18.32 18.05 -24.97
N GLY A 208 18.37 17.65 -26.23
CA GLY A 208 19.11 16.47 -26.68
C GLY A 208 18.60 15.13 -26.11
N LEU A 209 17.30 15.07 -25.77
CA LEU A 209 16.72 13.92 -25.08
C LEU A 209 16.57 12.70 -26.00
N LYS A 210 16.78 11.52 -25.43
CA LYS A 210 16.64 10.23 -26.13
C LYS A 210 15.56 9.39 -25.45
N VAL A 211 14.58 8.92 -26.24
CA VAL A 211 13.54 8.01 -25.76
C VAL A 211 14.01 6.57 -25.93
N LYS A 212 14.07 5.83 -24.82
CA LYS A 212 14.48 4.42 -24.81
C LYS A 212 13.26 3.51 -24.70
N LYS A 213 13.24 2.49 -25.55
CA LYS A 213 12.28 1.38 -25.51
C LYS A 213 13.03 0.06 -25.39
N PHE A 214 12.41 -0.92 -24.75
CA PHE A 214 13.10 -2.14 -24.34
C PHE A 214 12.43 -3.39 -24.88
N LYS A 215 13.26 -4.40 -25.19
CA LYS A 215 12.80 -5.74 -25.60
C LYS A 215 13.28 -6.84 -24.63
N SER A 216 14.04 -6.48 -23.62
CA SER A 216 14.64 -7.42 -22.66
C SER A 216 14.57 -6.88 -21.24
N ARG A 217 13.86 -7.58 -20.36
CA ARG A 217 13.78 -7.26 -18.93
C ARG A 217 15.16 -7.26 -18.28
N LYS A 218 16.01 -8.22 -18.66
CA LYS A 218 17.40 -8.31 -18.18
C LYS A 218 18.17 -7.03 -18.47
N LYS A 219 18.09 -6.51 -19.71
CA LYS A 219 18.74 -5.24 -20.08
C LYS A 219 18.20 -4.05 -19.31
N VAL A 220 16.87 -3.95 -19.09
CA VAL A 220 16.29 -2.88 -18.27
C VAL A 220 16.84 -2.94 -16.86
N LYS A 221 16.84 -4.14 -16.24
CA LYS A 221 17.38 -4.34 -14.91
C LYS A 221 18.85 -3.90 -14.79
N GLU A 222 19.70 -4.41 -15.68
CA GLU A 222 21.14 -4.18 -15.62
C GLU A 222 21.55 -2.74 -15.96
N GLN A 223 20.86 -2.08 -16.88
CA GLN A 223 21.25 -0.75 -17.36
C GLN A 223 20.55 0.38 -16.60
N TYR A 224 19.29 0.18 -16.18
CA TYR A 224 18.46 1.27 -15.68
C TYR A 224 17.73 0.94 -14.37
N GLY A 225 17.77 -0.29 -13.89
CA GLY A 225 17.01 -0.71 -12.71
C GLY A 225 17.27 0.18 -11.50
N HIS A 226 18.52 0.33 -11.10
CA HIS A 226 18.91 1.19 -9.97
C HIS A 226 18.63 2.66 -10.26
N ALA A 227 19.07 3.16 -11.42
CA ALA A 227 18.91 4.57 -11.79
C ALA A 227 17.44 5.01 -11.88
N LEU A 228 16.48 4.11 -12.18
CA LEU A 228 15.06 4.38 -12.14
C LEU A 228 14.58 4.67 -10.70
N PHE A 229 15.01 3.87 -9.73
CA PHE A 229 14.65 4.07 -8.34
C PHE A 229 15.40 5.23 -7.67
N GLU A 230 16.62 5.53 -8.12
CA GLU A 230 17.32 6.75 -7.73
C GLU A 230 16.57 8.00 -8.22
N LEU A 231 16.05 7.96 -9.46
CA LEU A 231 15.18 9.01 -9.98
C LEU A 231 13.88 9.14 -9.17
N ILE A 232 13.28 8.04 -8.72
CA ILE A 232 12.12 8.06 -7.84
C ILE A 232 12.48 8.72 -6.51
N ASN A 233 13.59 8.34 -5.88
CA ASN A 233 14.07 8.96 -4.65
C ASN A 233 14.24 10.48 -4.80
N GLU A 234 14.81 10.94 -5.91
CA GLU A 234 15.00 12.35 -6.19
C GLU A 234 13.67 13.09 -6.45
N ALA A 235 12.80 12.49 -7.27
CA ALA A 235 11.54 13.09 -7.68
C ALA A 235 10.50 13.15 -6.54
N TYR A 236 10.49 12.17 -5.65
CA TYR A 236 9.50 12.00 -4.60
C TYR A 236 9.95 12.50 -3.22
N ASP A 237 11.17 13.01 -3.12
CA ASP A 237 11.78 13.47 -1.86
C ASP A 237 10.89 14.41 -1.03
N LYS A 238 10.05 15.21 -1.68
CA LYS A 238 9.16 16.19 -1.06
C LYS A 238 7.71 15.73 -0.90
N LEU A 239 7.39 14.50 -1.28
CA LEU A 239 6.04 14.00 -1.11
C LEU A 239 5.76 13.74 0.37
N TYR A 240 4.48 13.82 0.71
CA TYR A 240 4.00 13.56 2.07
C TYR A 240 4.39 12.16 2.54
N GLY A 241 5.02 12.06 3.70
CA GLY A 241 5.39 10.79 4.30
C GLY A 241 6.48 9.99 3.59
N TYR A 242 7.05 10.50 2.49
CA TYR A 242 8.02 9.77 1.66
C TYR A 242 9.23 9.26 2.44
N SER A 243 9.51 7.98 2.27
CA SER A 243 10.67 7.29 2.82
C SER A 243 11.65 6.94 1.70
N PRO A 244 12.84 7.58 1.64
CA PRO A 244 13.82 7.26 0.61
C PRO A 244 14.19 5.77 0.61
N LEU A 245 14.15 5.18 -0.57
CA LEU A 245 14.45 3.75 -0.74
C LEU A 245 15.95 3.50 -0.57
N THR A 246 16.29 2.54 0.27
CA THR A 246 17.66 2.07 0.44
C THR A 246 18.10 1.21 -0.76
N PRO A 247 19.41 1.03 -1.02
CA PRO A 247 19.89 0.16 -2.10
C PRO A 247 19.30 -1.27 -2.02
N ARG A 248 19.15 -1.81 -0.81
CA ARG A 248 18.55 -3.13 -0.60
C ARG A 248 17.07 -3.19 -0.97
N GLN A 249 16.32 -2.11 -0.70
CA GLN A 249 14.94 -1.99 -1.14
C GLN A 249 14.85 -1.83 -2.66
N ILE A 250 15.76 -1.07 -3.27
CA ILE A 250 15.83 -0.92 -4.72
C ILE A 250 16.02 -2.28 -5.38
N ASP A 251 16.97 -3.09 -4.93
CA ASP A 251 17.17 -4.46 -5.43
C ASP A 251 15.88 -5.29 -5.31
N TYR A 252 15.23 -5.23 -4.15
CA TYR A 252 13.99 -5.96 -3.89
C TYR A 252 12.86 -5.53 -4.84
N TYR A 253 12.65 -4.23 -5.03
CA TYR A 253 11.58 -3.72 -5.89
C TYR A 253 11.90 -3.90 -7.38
N VAL A 254 13.15 -3.77 -7.80
CA VAL A 254 13.59 -4.08 -9.17
C VAL A 254 13.23 -5.52 -9.52
N ASP A 255 13.51 -6.47 -8.63
CA ASP A 255 13.18 -7.88 -8.86
C ASP A 255 11.69 -8.16 -8.86
N MET A 256 10.95 -7.52 -7.96
CA MET A 256 9.50 -7.68 -7.86
C MET A 256 8.79 -7.11 -9.10
N TYR A 257 9.01 -5.85 -9.43
CA TYR A 257 8.25 -5.15 -10.46
C TYR A 257 8.62 -5.57 -11.89
N LEU A 258 9.90 -5.80 -12.18
CA LEU A 258 10.29 -6.22 -13.52
C LEU A 258 9.68 -7.55 -13.94
N GLY A 259 9.29 -8.40 -12.98
CA GLY A 259 8.61 -9.67 -13.25
C GLY A 259 7.23 -9.51 -13.88
N ILE A 260 6.50 -8.45 -13.53
CA ILE A 260 5.09 -8.23 -13.92
C ILE A 260 4.92 -7.18 -15.02
N LEU A 261 5.95 -6.35 -15.30
CA LEU A 261 5.85 -5.26 -16.28
C LEU A 261 5.82 -5.81 -17.72
N ASN A 262 4.92 -5.25 -18.53
CA ASN A 262 5.00 -5.33 -19.97
C ASN A 262 5.92 -4.20 -20.47
N LEU A 263 7.01 -4.55 -21.13
CA LEU A 263 8.04 -3.59 -21.57
C LEU A 263 7.54 -2.58 -22.62
N ASP A 264 6.46 -2.87 -23.32
CA ASP A 264 5.84 -1.90 -24.25
C ASP A 264 5.31 -0.67 -23.50
N TYR A 265 4.96 -0.81 -22.22
CA TYR A 265 4.48 0.27 -21.34
C TYR A 265 5.59 0.88 -20.47
N VAL A 266 6.84 0.51 -20.72
CA VAL A 266 8.01 1.11 -20.06
C VAL A 266 8.70 2.07 -21.03
N THR A 267 8.84 3.31 -20.61
CA THR A 267 9.57 4.34 -21.36
C THR A 267 10.57 5.01 -20.43
N VAL A 268 11.80 5.08 -20.85
CA VAL A 268 12.86 5.83 -20.15
C VAL A 268 13.33 6.95 -21.08
N ILE A 269 13.53 8.13 -20.51
CA ILE A 269 14.09 9.28 -21.25
C ILE A 269 15.44 9.57 -20.62
N THR A 270 16.46 9.66 -21.50
CA THR A 270 17.82 10.00 -21.09
C THR A 270 18.25 11.31 -21.76
N ASP A 271 19.21 11.99 -21.14
CA ASP A 271 19.91 13.12 -21.75
C ASP A 271 20.98 12.67 -22.77
N ALA A 272 21.83 13.60 -23.21
CA ALA A 272 22.90 13.35 -24.17
C ALA A 272 23.94 12.35 -23.62
N ASP A 273 24.18 12.37 -22.30
CA ASP A 273 25.16 11.54 -21.60
C ASP A 273 24.60 10.18 -21.13
N ASP A 274 23.39 9.82 -21.59
CA ASP A 274 22.65 8.61 -21.25
C ASP A 274 22.17 8.53 -19.77
N LYS A 275 22.18 9.66 -19.04
CA LYS A 275 21.62 9.75 -17.71
C LYS A 275 20.09 9.79 -17.80
N ILE A 276 19.40 9.04 -16.94
CA ILE A 276 17.92 9.08 -16.85
C ILE A 276 17.48 10.43 -16.30
N VAL A 277 16.56 11.08 -17.02
CA VAL A 277 15.93 12.34 -16.61
C VAL A 277 14.41 12.22 -16.44
N ALA A 278 13.80 11.18 -17.01
CA ALA A 278 12.41 10.87 -16.79
C ALA A 278 12.12 9.39 -17.10
N ALA A 279 11.06 8.87 -16.47
CA ALA A 279 10.53 7.55 -16.77
C ALA A 279 9.00 7.55 -16.74
N GLY A 280 8.40 6.73 -17.59
CA GLY A 280 6.98 6.44 -17.57
C GLY A 280 6.77 4.94 -17.57
N ILE A 281 6.06 4.45 -16.54
CA ILE A 281 5.72 3.05 -16.38
C ILE A 281 4.22 2.94 -16.20
N SER A 282 3.57 2.19 -17.10
CA SER A 282 2.15 1.86 -16.95
C SER A 282 2.00 0.36 -16.69
N ILE A 283 1.11 0.03 -15.78
CA ILE A 283 0.83 -1.36 -15.41
C ILE A 283 -0.55 -1.73 -15.94
N GLN A 284 -0.68 -2.91 -16.53
CA GLN A 284 -1.96 -3.44 -16.95
C GLN A 284 -2.84 -3.71 -15.73
N SER A 285 -4.15 -3.44 -15.85
CA SER A 285 -5.08 -3.75 -14.77
C SER A 285 -5.23 -5.25 -14.58
N PHE A 286 -4.94 -5.71 -13.38
CA PHE A 286 -5.19 -7.08 -12.93
C PHE A 286 -6.48 -7.22 -12.11
N SER A 287 -7.29 -6.15 -12.01
CA SER A 287 -8.45 -6.08 -11.11
C SER A 287 -9.38 -7.29 -11.21
N ARG A 288 -9.81 -7.65 -12.43
CA ARG A 288 -10.69 -8.80 -12.64
C ARG A 288 -10.03 -10.14 -12.30
N ALA A 289 -8.74 -10.29 -12.56
CA ALA A 289 -8.01 -11.51 -12.23
C ALA A 289 -7.85 -11.64 -10.71
N LEU A 290 -7.51 -10.56 -10.03
CA LEU A 290 -7.39 -10.52 -8.58
C LEU A 290 -8.73 -10.77 -7.88
N GLN A 291 -9.82 -10.17 -8.36
CA GLN A 291 -11.17 -10.46 -7.85
C GLN A 291 -11.52 -11.94 -7.99
N LYS A 292 -11.31 -12.54 -9.16
CA LYS A 292 -11.61 -13.97 -9.41
C LYS A 292 -10.74 -14.90 -8.57
N SER A 293 -9.46 -14.61 -8.41
CA SER A 293 -8.52 -15.41 -7.62
C SER A 293 -8.56 -15.10 -6.13
N ARG A 294 -9.28 -14.04 -5.71
CA ARG A 294 -9.26 -13.50 -4.34
C ARG A 294 -7.82 -13.25 -3.86
N GLY A 295 -6.99 -12.66 -4.72
CA GLY A 295 -5.59 -12.39 -4.43
C GLY A 295 -4.68 -13.63 -4.30
N ARG A 296 -5.16 -14.83 -4.69
CA ARG A 296 -4.40 -16.09 -4.55
C ARG A 296 -3.87 -16.54 -5.90
N LEU A 297 -2.55 -16.73 -6.02
CA LEU A 297 -1.94 -17.28 -7.24
C LEU A 297 -2.09 -18.80 -7.33
N PHE A 298 -2.10 -19.51 -6.22
CA PHE A 298 -2.19 -20.96 -6.17
C PHE A 298 -3.53 -21.41 -5.57
N PRO A 299 -4.08 -22.58 -6.06
CA PRO A 299 -3.52 -23.48 -7.06
C PRO A 299 -3.73 -23.03 -8.52
N PHE A 300 -4.66 -22.12 -8.84
CA PHE A 300 -5.04 -21.79 -10.24
C PHE A 300 -5.23 -20.30 -10.50
N GLY A 301 -4.86 -19.42 -9.59
CA GLY A 301 -5.02 -17.96 -9.73
C GLY A 301 -4.10 -17.33 -10.79
N TRP A 302 -3.03 -18.04 -11.14
CA TRP A 302 -2.04 -17.59 -12.14
C TRP A 302 -2.58 -17.72 -13.57
#